data_a8acd11065ea92dda32984b29ff7f8f9
#
_entry.id   a8acd11065ea92dda32984b29ff7f8f9
#
_cell.length_a   1.000
_cell.length_b   1.000
_cell.length_c   1.000
_cell.angle_alpha   90.00
_cell.angle_beta   90.00
_cell.angle_gamma   90.00
#
_symmetry.space_group_name_H-M   'P 1'
#
loop_
_entity.id
_entity.type
_entity.pdbx_description
1 polymer ?
#
loop_
_entity_poly.entity_id
_entity_poly.type
_entity_poly.pdbx_seq_one_letter_code
_entity_poly.pdbx_strand_id
1 'polypeptide(L)'
;PKLNLQLIMSVCCQCSMCTQMCPRNALGLNVQPHKAMRALITGNGALLGDPKTILACSSCGVCTNYACHMGLVPSEVMALYKSELSKNGLRPEPETDITPDPFITYKRVPVSRLIARMGLSAYDVPAPYTETGYQPDSVTLLLRQHVGKPAVPVVRTGDRVHAGDVIAEIPEKSLGARIHAPIDGIVTRVDAKAIQVAGGESA
;
A
#
# COMPACT_ATOMS: atom_id res chain seq x y z
N PRO A 1 -2.58 -5.74 -15.00
CA PRO A 1 -3.19 -6.76 -15.84
C PRO A 1 -4.70 -6.75 -15.62
N LYS A 2 -5.48 -6.83 -16.70
CA LYS A 2 -6.94 -6.94 -16.58
C LYS A 2 -7.27 -8.33 -16.02
N LEU A 3 -8.16 -8.39 -15.02
CA LEU A 3 -8.66 -9.64 -14.47
C LEU A 3 -9.30 -10.47 -15.59
N ASN A 4 -8.67 -11.57 -15.97
CA ASN A 4 -9.22 -12.46 -16.98
C ASN A 4 -10.03 -13.57 -16.30
N LEU A 5 -11.33 -13.35 -16.14
CA LEU A 5 -12.25 -14.26 -15.46
C LEU A 5 -12.32 -15.62 -16.18
N GLN A 6 -12.34 -15.64 -17.50
CA GLN A 6 -12.40 -16.90 -18.27
C GLN A 6 -11.17 -17.77 -18.00
N LEU A 7 -9.98 -17.17 -17.98
CA LEU A 7 -8.75 -17.87 -17.66
C LEU A 7 -8.78 -18.41 -16.22
N ILE A 8 -9.25 -17.61 -15.26
CA ILE A 8 -9.37 -18.04 -13.87
C ILE A 8 -10.31 -19.23 -13.75
N MET A 9 -11.46 -19.18 -14.40
CA MET A 9 -12.47 -20.23 -14.33
C MET A 9 -12.01 -21.54 -14.96
N SER A 10 -11.18 -21.51 -16.01
CA SER A 10 -10.75 -22.70 -16.73
C SER A 10 -9.45 -23.31 -16.21
N VAL A 11 -8.58 -22.54 -15.59
CA VAL A 11 -7.21 -22.97 -15.24
C VAL A 11 -6.99 -23.21 -13.75
N CYS A 12 -7.80 -22.61 -12.87
CA CYS A 12 -7.61 -22.74 -11.42
C CYS A 12 -7.88 -24.17 -10.93
N CYS A 13 -6.83 -24.92 -10.59
CA CYS A 13 -6.90 -26.29 -10.09
C CYS A 13 -7.25 -26.42 -8.61
N GLN A 14 -7.56 -25.33 -7.91
CA GLN A 14 -7.94 -25.30 -6.49
C GLN A 14 -6.90 -25.92 -5.52
N CYS A 15 -5.61 -25.85 -5.86
CA CYS A 15 -4.50 -26.43 -5.09
C CYS A 15 -4.26 -25.74 -3.72
N SER A 16 -4.94 -24.63 -3.44
CA SER A 16 -4.80 -23.80 -2.21
C SER A 16 -3.42 -23.20 -1.92
N MET A 17 -2.44 -23.31 -2.80
CA MET A 17 -1.09 -22.75 -2.59
C MET A 17 -1.12 -21.23 -2.29
N CYS A 18 -2.03 -20.50 -2.92
CA CYS A 18 -2.24 -19.07 -2.63
C CYS A 18 -2.62 -18.79 -1.17
N THR A 19 -3.25 -19.75 -0.48
CA THR A 19 -3.56 -19.67 0.96
C THR A 19 -2.38 -20.18 1.79
N GLN A 20 -1.78 -21.30 1.42
CA GLN A 20 -0.66 -21.89 2.14
C GLN A 20 0.53 -20.93 2.26
N MET A 21 0.78 -20.12 1.24
CA MET A 21 1.85 -19.13 1.22
C MET A 21 1.42 -17.73 1.67
N CYS A 22 0.15 -17.57 2.12
CA CYS A 22 -0.34 -16.29 2.57
C CYS A 22 0.25 -15.93 3.95
N PRO A 23 0.99 -14.82 4.10
CA PRO A 23 1.60 -14.45 5.39
C PRO A 23 0.54 -14.13 6.45
N ARG A 24 -0.62 -13.60 6.05
CA ARG A 24 -1.73 -13.33 6.97
C ARG A 24 -2.41 -14.62 7.45
N ASN A 25 -2.55 -15.61 6.55
CA ASN A 25 -3.04 -16.93 6.94
C ASN A 25 -2.06 -17.62 7.90
N ALA A 26 -0.76 -17.56 7.59
CA ALA A 26 0.29 -18.15 8.43
C ALA A 26 0.35 -17.51 9.84
N LEU A 27 -0.02 -16.23 9.98
CA LEU A 27 -0.14 -15.54 11.26
C LEU A 27 -1.40 -15.96 12.04
N GLY A 28 -2.34 -16.69 11.46
CA GLY A 28 -3.59 -17.10 12.13
C GLY A 28 -4.81 -16.25 11.77
N LEU A 29 -4.66 -15.22 10.91
CA LEU A 29 -5.77 -14.32 10.53
C LEU A 29 -6.78 -14.92 9.56
N ASN A 30 -6.73 -16.22 9.31
CA ASN A 30 -7.65 -17.00 8.47
C ASN A 30 -7.96 -16.40 7.08
N VAL A 31 -7.00 -15.63 6.52
CA VAL A 31 -7.12 -15.10 5.15
C VAL A 31 -6.91 -16.23 4.14
N GLN A 32 -7.92 -16.55 3.33
CA GLN A 32 -7.94 -17.72 2.47
C GLN A 32 -8.20 -17.35 0.99
N PRO A 33 -7.19 -16.89 0.23
CA PRO A 33 -7.36 -16.51 -1.17
C PRO A 33 -7.96 -17.60 -2.06
N HIS A 34 -7.69 -18.90 -1.79
CA HIS A 34 -8.28 -20.00 -2.57
C HIS A 34 -9.81 -20.04 -2.47
N LYS A 35 -10.39 -19.65 -1.32
CA LYS A 35 -11.86 -19.56 -1.18
C LYS A 35 -12.43 -18.41 -2.00
N ALA A 36 -11.75 -17.27 -2.04
CA ALA A 36 -12.13 -16.16 -2.92
C ALA A 36 -12.11 -16.58 -4.40
N MET A 37 -11.05 -17.31 -4.82
CA MET A 37 -10.98 -17.86 -6.16
C MET A 37 -12.13 -18.82 -6.45
N ARG A 38 -12.46 -19.73 -5.53
CA ARG A 38 -13.57 -20.69 -5.67
C ARG A 38 -14.92 -19.98 -5.76
N ALA A 39 -15.17 -19.03 -4.89
CA ALA A 39 -16.43 -18.26 -4.89
C ALA A 39 -16.62 -17.52 -6.23
N LEU A 40 -15.54 -16.93 -6.77
CA LEU A 40 -15.56 -16.25 -8.07
C LEU A 40 -15.87 -17.22 -9.21
N ILE A 41 -15.20 -18.39 -9.24
CA ILE A 41 -15.34 -19.39 -10.30
C ILE A 41 -16.77 -19.96 -10.36
N THR A 42 -17.35 -20.22 -9.20
CA THR A 42 -18.67 -20.87 -9.10
C THR A 42 -19.82 -19.87 -9.07
N GLY A 43 -19.56 -18.57 -8.89
CA GLY A 43 -20.58 -17.56 -8.63
C GLY A 43 -21.27 -17.74 -7.27
N ASN A 44 -20.79 -18.65 -6.41
CA ASN A 44 -21.39 -18.94 -5.11
C ASN A 44 -20.65 -18.24 -3.97
N GLY A 45 -21.20 -17.12 -3.50
CA GLY A 45 -20.65 -16.34 -2.40
C GLY A 45 -20.55 -17.09 -1.07
N ALA A 46 -21.36 -18.12 -0.83
CA ALA A 46 -21.28 -18.91 0.41
C ALA A 46 -19.92 -19.65 0.54
N LEU A 47 -19.25 -19.93 -0.57
CA LEU A 47 -17.92 -20.55 -0.57
C LEU A 47 -16.79 -19.62 -0.14
N LEU A 48 -17.07 -18.34 -0.01
CA LEU A 48 -16.10 -17.34 0.45
C LEU A 48 -15.74 -17.57 1.94
N GLY A 49 -16.66 -18.14 2.71
CA GLY A 49 -16.55 -18.22 4.16
C GLY A 49 -16.87 -16.88 4.83
N ASP A 50 -16.23 -16.59 5.98
CA ASP A 50 -16.43 -15.30 6.63
C ASP A 50 -15.80 -14.17 5.78
N PRO A 51 -16.61 -13.22 5.26
CA PRO A 51 -16.12 -12.13 4.44
C PRO A 51 -15.19 -11.18 5.21
N LYS A 52 -15.24 -11.12 6.53
CA LYS A 52 -14.35 -10.28 7.35
C LYS A 52 -12.87 -10.69 7.18
N THR A 53 -12.60 -11.97 6.95
CA THR A 53 -11.24 -12.48 6.76
C THR A 53 -10.58 -11.91 5.49
N ILE A 54 -11.36 -11.53 4.48
CA ILE A 54 -10.88 -10.86 3.26
C ILE A 54 -10.37 -9.45 3.60
N LEU A 55 -11.04 -8.75 4.49
CA LEU A 55 -10.66 -7.39 4.91
C LEU A 55 -9.31 -7.38 5.63
N ALA A 56 -8.90 -8.47 6.26
CA ALA A 56 -7.59 -8.64 6.87
C ALA A 56 -6.45 -8.85 5.87
N CYS A 57 -6.74 -8.99 4.57
CA CYS A 57 -5.72 -9.12 3.53
C CYS A 57 -4.83 -7.85 3.47
N SER A 58 -3.50 -8.02 3.54
CA SER A 58 -2.53 -6.92 3.46
C SER A 58 -2.21 -6.47 2.03
N SER A 59 -2.82 -7.09 1.01
CA SER A 59 -2.58 -6.78 -0.41
C SER A 59 -1.10 -6.92 -0.85
N CYS A 60 -0.33 -7.80 -0.22
CA CYS A 60 1.11 -7.98 -0.47
C CYS A 60 1.44 -8.65 -1.82
N GLY A 61 0.46 -9.24 -2.53
CA GLY A 61 0.65 -9.87 -3.83
C GLY A 61 1.36 -11.23 -3.84
N VAL A 62 1.81 -11.78 -2.70
CA VAL A 62 2.53 -13.08 -2.63
C VAL A 62 1.71 -14.21 -3.25
N CYS A 63 0.39 -14.23 -3.05
CA CYS A 63 -0.49 -15.25 -3.62
C CYS A 63 -0.49 -15.27 -5.16
N THR A 64 -0.24 -14.14 -5.81
CA THR A 64 -0.10 -14.02 -7.27
C THR A 64 1.36 -14.21 -7.71
N ASN A 65 2.26 -13.39 -7.17
CA ASN A 65 3.62 -13.29 -7.68
C ASN A 65 4.50 -14.49 -7.32
N TYR A 66 4.18 -15.21 -6.26
CA TYR A 66 4.98 -16.34 -5.79
C TYR A 66 4.21 -17.66 -5.74
N ALA A 67 3.02 -17.68 -5.13
CA ALA A 67 2.32 -18.92 -4.80
C ALA A 67 1.58 -19.56 -5.97
N CYS A 68 0.98 -18.75 -6.86
CA CYS A 68 0.22 -19.30 -7.98
C CYS A 68 1.14 -19.79 -9.10
N HIS A 69 1.32 -21.12 -9.20
CA HIS A 69 2.10 -21.75 -10.27
C HIS A 69 1.36 -21.79 -11.62
N MET A 70 0.03 -21.53 -11.61
CA MET A 70 -0.79 -21.45 -12.83
C MET A 70 -0.78 -20.03 -13.44
N GLY A 71 0.00 -19.07 -12.90
CA GLY A 71 0.06 -17.71 -13.42
C GLY A 71 -1.22 -16.90 -13.26
N LEU A 72 -2.14 -17.33 -12.39
CA LEU A 72 -3.36 -16.59 -12.09
C LEU A 72 -3.12 -15.46 -11.10
N VAL A 73 -4.14 -14.63 -10.88
CA VAL A 73 -4.05 -13.39 -10.09
C VAL A 73 -4.95 -13.39 -8.84
N PRO A 74 -4.72 -14.30 -7.86
CA PRO A 74 -5.53 -14.35 -6.64
C PRO A 74 -5.54 -13.04 -5.86
N SER A 75 -4.47 -12.25 -5.91
CA SER A 75 -4.41 -10.94 -5.23
C SER A 75 -5.42 -9.93 -5.79
N GLU A 76 -5.69 -9.95 -7.09
CA GLU A 76 -6.68 -9.07 -7.72
C GLU A 76 -8.10 -9.51 -7.35
N VAL A 77 -8.35 -10.82 -7.28
CA VAL A 77 -9.62 -11.36 -6.80
C VAL A 77 -9.88 -10.94 -5.35
N MET A 78 -8.85 -11.05 -4.49
CA MET A 78 -8.93 -10.56 -3.10
C MET A 78 -9.21 -9.06 -3.03
N ALA A 79 -8.55 -8.25 -3.87
CA ALA A 79 -8.76 -6.81 -3.94
C ALA A 79 -10.19 -6.45 -4.40
N LEU A 80 -10.72 -7.18 -5.38
CA LEU A 80 -12.10 -7.03 -5.86
C LEU A 80 -13.09 -7.25 -4.71
N TYR A 81 -13.03 -8.39 -4.05
CA TYR A 81 -13.92 -8.68 -2.90
C TYR A 81 -13.73 -7.67 -1.77
N LYS A 82 -12.49 -7.31 -1.43
CA LYS A 82 -12.21 -6.31 -0.39
C LYS A 82 -12.85 -4.96 -0.71
N SER A 83 -12.78 -4.52 -1.96
CA SER A 83 -13.41 -3.28 -2.44
C SER A 83 -14.94 -3.35 -2.30
N GLU A 84 -15.56 -4.43 -2.78
CA GLU A 84 -17.01 -4.59 -2.72
C GLU A 84 -17.54 -4.68 -1.28
N LEU A 85 -16.87 -5.44 -0.42
CA LEU A 85 -17.23 -5.55 1.00
C LEU A 85 -17.12 -4.18 1.70
N SER A 86 -16.07 -3.42 1.42
CA SER A 86 -15.88 -2.08 1.98
C SER A 86 -16.93 -1.08 1.50
N LYS A 87 -17.35 -1.14 0.22
CA LYS A 87 -18.44 -0.32 -0.33
C LYS A 87 -19.78 -0.64 0.35
N ASN A 88 -20.01 -1.90 0.70
CA ASN A 88 -21.19 -2.36 1.45
C ASN A 88 -21.09 -2.10 2.96
N GLY A 89 -20.14 -1.29 3.40
CA GLY A 89 -20.03 -0.84 4.79
C GLY A 89 -19.33 -1.80 5.74
N LEU A 90 -18.87 -2.98 5.28
CA LEU A 90 -18.08 -3.87 6.13
C LEU A 90 -16.74 -3.23 6.45
N ARG A 91 -16.33 -3.35 7.71
CA ARG A 91 -15.04 -2.85 8.21
C ARG A 91 -14.22 -4.00 8.77
N PRO A 92 -12.88 -3.93 8.68
CA PRO A 92 -12.04 -4.90 9.36
C PRO A 92 -12.24 -4.78 10.87
N GLU A 93 -12.40 -5.92 11.52
CA GLU A 93 -12.42 -5.99 12.99
C GLU A 93 -11.04 -6.45 13.47
N PRO A 94 -10.51 -5.86 14.56
CA PRO A 94 -9.27 -6.34 15.14
C PRO A 94 -9.49 -7.75 15.69
N GLU A 95 -8.70 -8.69 15.22
CA GLU A 95 -8.67 -10.06 15.75
C GLU A 95 -7.63 -10.10 16.87
N THR A 96 -8.04 -10.36 18.09
CA THR A 96 -7.19 -10.28 19.29
C THR A 96 -6.66 -11.64 19.73
N ASP A 97 -7.33 -12.72 19.36
CA ASP A 97 -6.93 -14.10 19.70
C ASP A 97 -6.40 -14.81 18.45
N ILE A 98 -5.14 -14.54 18.14
CA ILE A 98 -4.46 -15.03 16.94
C ILE A 98 -3.49 -16.14 17.34
N THR A 99 -3.70 -17.35 16.79
CA THR A 99 -2.75 -18.46 16.94
C THR A 99 -2.00 -18.68 15.61
N PRO A 100 -0.70 -18.37 15.55
CA PRO A 100 0.09 -18.61 14.37
C PRO A 100 0.15 -20.09 13.98
N ASP A 101 0.24 -20.34 12.68
CA ASP A 101 0.50 -21.68 12.15
C ASP A 101 1.82 -22.24 12.72
N PRO A 102 1.84 -23.48 13.27
CA PRO A 102 3.06 -24.09 13.80
C PRO A 102 4.21 -24.14 12.77
N PHE A 103 3.88 -24.18 11.51
CA PHE A 103 4.82 -24.23 10.38
C PHE A 103 5.12 -22.87 9.74
N ILE A 104 4.79 -21.76 10.41
CA ILE A 104 4.97 -20.40 9.88
C ILE A 104 6.38 -20.12 9.35
N THR A 105 7.40 -20.68 10.01
CA THR A 105 8.79 -20.50 9.59
C THR A 105 9.06 -21.11 8.20
N TYR A 106 8.44 -22.25 7.90
CA TYR A 106 8.57 -22.92 6.60
C TYR A 106 7.72 -22.29 5.50
N LYS A 107 6.73 -21.46 5.87
CA LYS A 107 5.86 -20.72 4.93
C LYS A 107 6.43 -19.36 4.53
N ARG A 108 7.58 -18.98 5.05
CA ARG A 108 8.26 -17.72 4.66
C ARG A 108 8.78 -17.82 3.23
N VAL A 109 8.50 -16.76 2.46
CA VAL A 109 9.00 -16.64 1.10
C VAL A 109 10.43 -16.09 1.13
N PRO A 110 11.44 -16.81 0.64
CA PRO A 110 12.78 -16.27 0.50
C PRO A 110 12.80 -15.08 -0.45
N VAL A 111 13.34 -13.94 0.02
CA VAL A 111 13.33 -12.68 -0.75
C VAL A 111 14.03 -12.84 -2.10
N SER A 112 15.18 -13.51 -2.14
CA SER A 112 15.91 -13.77 -3.40
C SER A 112 15.09 -14.53 -4.43
N ARG A 113 14.28 -15.52 -3.99
CA ARG A 113 13.38 -16.27 -4.90
C ARG A 113 12.22 -15.40 -5.38
N LEU A 114 11.70 -14.51 -4.52
CA LEU A 114 10.64 -13.57 -4.92
C LEU A 114 11.18 -12.60 -5.96
N ILE A 115 12.34 -12.01 -5.74
CA ILE A 115 13.03 -11.11 -6.67
C ILE A 115 13.22 -11.79 -8.03
N ALA A 116 13.75 -13.01 -8.04
CA ALA A 116 13.95 -13.77 -9.28
C ALA A 116 12.63 -14.06 -10.01
N ARG A 117 11.57 -14.44 -9.27
CA ARG A 117 10.26 -14.74 -9.85
C ARG A 117 9.56 -13.51 -10.40
N MET A 118 9.82 -12.34 -9.84
CA MET A 118 9.32 -11.05 -10.34
C MET A 118 10.15 -10.50 -11.51
N GLY A 119 11.24 -11.16 -11.91
CA GLY A 119 12.15 -10.69 -12.96
C GLY A 119 12.99 -9.48 -12.54
N LEU A 120 13.18 -9.26 -11.24
CA LEU A 120 13.87 -8.09 -10.70
C LEU A 120 15.34 -8.32 -10.37
N SER A 121 15.90 -9.50 -10.67
CA SER A 121 17.29 -9.85 -10.31
C SER A 121 18.34 -8.88 -10.88
N ALA A 122 18.08 -8.30 -12.04
CA ALA A 122 18.98 -7.29 -12.64
C ALA A 122 19.01 -5.96 -11.87
N TYR A 123 18.03 -5.71 -11.01
CA TYR A 123 17.90 -4.49 -10.20
C TYR A 123 18.26 -4.74 -8.73
N ASP A 124 18.56 -5.98 -8.34
CA ASP A 124 18.98 -6.35 -6.99
C ASP A 124 20.48 -6.09 -6.83
N VAL A 125 20.84 -4.81 -6.85
CA VAL A 125 22.20 -4.31 -6.77
C VAL A 125 22.33 -3.38 -5.56
N PRO A 126 23.53 -3.26 -4.96
CA PRO A 126 23.78 -2.29 -3.91
C PRO A 126 23.40 -0.87 -4.37
N ALA A 127 22.63 -0.17 -3.54
CA ALA A 127 22.26 1.23 -3.75
C ALA A 127 22.84 2.07 -2.60
N PRO A 128 24.14 2.38 -2.62
CA PRO A 128 24.76 3.18 -1.57
C PRO A 128 24.14 4.57 -1.52
N TYR A 129 23.94 5.09 -0.32
CA TYR A 129 23.52 6.48 -0.16
C TYR A 129 24.62 7.42 -0.69
N THR A 130 24.22 8.33 -1.55
CA THR A 130 25.09 9.40 -2.06
C THR A 130 24.45 10.74 -1.68
N GLU A 131 25.15 11.53 -0.92
CA GLU A 131 24.72 12.89 -0.61
C GLU A 131 24.88 13.76 -1.86
N THR A 132 23.76 14.18 -2.40
CA THR A 132 23.72 15.10 -3.55
C THR A 132 23.40 16.48 -3.00
N GLY A 133 24.28 17.39 -2.89
CA GLY A 133 24.04 18.75 -2.41
C GLY A 133 23.08 19.58 -3.29
N TYR A 134 22.01 18.96 -3.77
CA TYR A 134 21.02 19.62 -4.64
C TYR A 134 20.16 20.59 -3.82
N GLN A 135 20.25 21.87 -4.18
CA GLN A 135 19.39 22.93 -3.64
C GLN A 135 18.55 23.51 -4.80
N PRO A 136 17.25 23.29 -4.81
CA PRO A 136 16.37 23.85 -5.83
C PRO A 136 16.14 25.36 -5.59
N ASP A 137 16.02 26.13 -6.68
CA ASP A 137 15.69 27.57 -6.62
C ASP A 137 14.25 27.81 -6.11
N SER A 138 13.36 26.84 -6.31
CA SER A 138 11.99 26.91 -5.80
C SER A 138 11.40 25.52 -5.61
N VAL A 139 10.46 25.42 -4.68
CA VAL A 139 9.74 24.19 -4.38
C VAL A 139 8.24 24.43 -4.31
N THR A 140 7.47 23.46 -4.78
CA THR A 140 6.01 23.43 -4.64
C THR A 140 5.61 22.27 -3.75
N LEU A 141 5.03 22.56 -2.62
CA LEU A 141 4.66 21.61 -1.58
C LEU A 141 3.17 21.39 -1.59
N LEU A 142 2.74 20.19 -2.01
CA LEU A 142 1.33 19.85 -2.07
C LEU A 142 0.78 19.66 -0.64
N LEU A 143 -0.36 20.25 -0.34
CA LEU A 143 -1.03 20.11 0.97
C LEU A 143 -1.58 18.70 1.21
N ARG A 144 -1.79 17.92 0.17
CA ARG A 144 -2.22 16.52 0.23
C ARG A 144 -1.20 15.61 -0.43
N GLN A 145 -0.40 14.92 0.37
CA GLN A 145 0.63 13.98 -0.09
C GLN A 145 0.41 12.55 0.42
N HIS A 146 -0.69 12.28 1.12
CA HIS A 146 -1.00 10.99 1.74
C HIS A 146 -2.52 10.75 1.81
N VAL A 147 -2.94 9.59 2.33
CA VAL A 147 -4.36 9.17 2.42
C VAL A 147 -5.16 10.00 3.42
N GLY A 148 -4.53 10.70 4.36
CA GLY A 148 -5.18 11.52 5.38
C GLY A 148 -5.81 12.81 4.86
N LYS A 149 -6.18 13.70 5.78
CA LYS A 149 -6.68 15.04 5.45
C LYS A 149 -5.55 15.92 4.92
N PRO A 150 -5.83 16.82 3.96
CA PRO A 150 -4.86 17.86 3.57
C PRO A 150 -4.42 18.67 4.77
N ALA A 151 -3.16 19.05 4.81
CA ALA A 151 -2.67 20.00 5.80
C ALA A 151 -3.23 21.40 5.55
N VAL A 152 -3.34 22.21 6.61
CA VAL A 152 -3.83 23.59 6.55
C VAL A 152 -2.62 24.53 6.61
N PRO A 153 -2.43 25.44 5.64
CA PRO A 153 -1.33 26.40 5.67
C PRO A 153 -1.37 27.27 6.94
N VAL A 154 -0.21 27.47 7.56
CA VAL A 154 -0.01 28.39 8.68
C VAL A 154 0.80 29.61 8.28
N VAL A 155 1.28 29.66 7.04
CA VAL A 155 2.05 30.75 6.44
C VAL A 155 1.23 31.48 5.38
N ARG A 156 1.66 32.70 5.04
CA ARG A 156 1.06 33.56 4.00
C ARG A 156 2.08 33.88 2.92
N THR A 157 1.59 34.29 1.78
CA THR A 157 2.45 34.82 0.71
C THR A 157 3.22 36.04 1.22
N GLY A 158 4.53 36.04 1.03
CA GLY A 158 5.46 37.05 1.51
C GLY A 158 6.19 36.65 2.80
N ASP A 159 5.75 35.61 3.52
CA ASP A 159 6.45 35.18 4.73
C ASP A 159 7.82 34.59 4.39
N ARG A 160 8.83 34.89 5.23
CA ARG A 160 10.15 34.26 5.19
C ARG A 160 10.10 32.99 6.03
N VAL A 161 10.64 31.89 5.48
CA VAL A 161 10.72 30.58 6.13
C VAL A 161 12.14 30.03 6.04
N HIS A 162 12.51 29.23 7.06
CA HIS A 162 13.77 28.51 7.10
C HIS A 162 13.51 27.01 6.88
N ALA A 163 14.51 26.32 6.37
CA ALA A 163 14.45 24.87 6.22
C ALA A 163 14.13 24.21 7.58
N GLY A 164 13.07 23.39 7.62
CA GLY A 164 12.55 22.77 8.82
C GLY A 164 11.35 23.49 9.46
N ASP A 165 11.07 24.74 9.12
CA ASP A 165 9.90 25.45 9.65
C ASP A 165 8.60 24.77 9.25
N VAL A 166 7.63 24.73 10.17
CA VAL A 166 6.29 24.22 9.89
C VAL A 166 5.54 25.25 9.05
N ILE A 167 5.16 24.89 7.83
CA ILE A 167 4.40 25.74 6.91
C ILE A 167 2.95 25.34 6.75
N ALA A 168 2.60 24.10 7.13
CA ALA A 168 1.21 23.67 7.21
C ALA A 168 1.02 22.64 8.34
N GLU A 169 -0.11 22.77 9.05
CA GLU A 169 -0.48 21.97 10.21
C GLU A 169 -1.57 20.95 9.89
N ILE A 170 -1.64 19.90 10.71
CA ILE A 170 -2.70 18.89 10.64
C ILE A 170 -3.98 19.48 11.21
N PRO A 171 -5.15 19.33 10.52
CA PRO A 171 -6.44 19.69 11.12
C PRO A 171 -6.69 18.90 12.40
N GLU A 172 -7.25 19.56 13.42
CA GLU A 172 -7.52 18.93 14.71
C GLU A 172 -8.27 17.59 14.56
N LYS A 173 -7.87 16.61 15.38
CA LYS A 173 -8.46 15.26 15.43
C LYS A 173 -8.48 14.53 14.08
N SER A 174 -7.58 14.87 13.17
CA SER A 174 -7.47 14.25 11.85
C SER A 174 -6.19 13.43 11.70
N LEU A 175 -6.24 12.41 10.87
CA LEU A 175 -5.03 11.73 10.40
C LEU A 175 -4.36 12.60 9.34
N GLY A 176 -3.11 12.95 9.54
CA GLY A 176 -2.34 13.78 8.62
C GLY A 176 -0.87 13.87 8.99
N ALA A 177 -0.12 14.68 8.25
CA ALA A 177 1.27 15.00 8.53
C ALA A 177 1.47 16.51 8.38
N ARG A 178 2.31 17.08 9.24
CA ARG A 178 2.80 18.46 9.10
C ARG A 178 3.64 18.58 7.83
N ILE A 179 3.63 19.75 7.24
CA ILE A 179 4.50 20.07 6.11
C ILE A 179 5.51 21.08 6.56
N HIS A 180 6.77 20.79 6.29
CA HIS A 180 7.90 21.64 6.64
C HIS A 180 8.51 22.24 5.35
N ALA A 181 9.07 23.44 5.48
CA ALA A 181 9.85 24.05 4.41
C ALA A 181 11.15 23.25 4.19
N PRO A 182 11.45 22.80 2.97
CA PRO A 182 12.69 22.06 2.70
C PRO A 182 13.88 22.96 2.38
N ILE A 183 13.64 24.25 2.13
CA ILE A 183 14.65 25.28 1.81
C ILE A 183 14.36 26.57 2.56
N ASP A 184 15.39 27.36 2.76
CA ASP A 184 15.26 28.75 3.19
C ASP A 184 14.72 29.59 2.03
N GLY A 185 13.79 30.50 2.32
CA GLY A 185 13.23 31.32 1.25
C GLY A 185 12.02 32.14 1.63
N ILE A 186 11.31 32.59 0.59
CA ILE A 186 10.09 33.39 0.74
C ILE A 186 8.92 32.60 0.14
N VAL A 187 7.81 32.59 0.86
CA VAL A 187 6.55 32.00 0.37
C VAL A 187 6.01 32.89 -0.74
N THR A 188 6.00 32.39 -1.96
CA THR A 188 5.57 33.13 -3.15
C THR A 188 4.07 32.93 -3.45
N ARG A 189 3.53 31.77 -3.04
CA ARG A 189 2.12 31.43 -3.28
C ARG A 189 1.60 30.47 -2.23
N VAL A 190 0.37 30.74 -1.80
CA VAL A 190 -0.43 29.84 -0.95
C VAL A 190 -1.80 29.69 -1.58
N ASP A 191 -2.20 28.47 -1.90
CA ASP A 191 -3.54 28.17 -2.40
C ASP A 191 -4.13 26.91 -1.71
N ALA A 192 -5.34 26.52 -2.12
CA ALA A 192 -6.05 25.37 -1.54
C ALA A 192 -5.36 24.00 -1.78
N LYS A 193 -4.35 23.93 -2.63
CA LYS A 193 -3.69 22.68 -3.03
C LYS A 193 -2.22 22.64 -2.67
N ALA A 194 -1.55 23.79 -2.65
CA ALA A 194 -0.10 23.85 -2.51
C ALA A 194 0.40 25.15 -1.89
N ILE A 195 1.62 25.09 -1.36
CA ILE A 195 2.44 26.22 -0.96
C ILE A 195 3.68 26.23 -1.86
N GLN A 196 4.04 27.38 -2.39
CA GLN A 196 5.26 27.56 -3.14
C GLN A 196 6.24 28.43 -2.37
N VAL A 197 7.49 27.98 -2.26
CA VAL A 197 8.60 28.69 -1.63
C VAL A 197 9.68 28.88 -2.67
N ALA A 198 10.12 30.13 -2.87
CA ALA A 198 11.31 30.44 -3.67
C ALA A 198 12.49 30.59 -2.73
N GLY A 199 13.60 29.92 -3.08
CA GLY A 199 14.86 30.09 -2.38
C GLY A 199 15.32 31.55 -2.48
N GLY A 200 15.63 32.16 -1.36
CA GLY A 200 16.32 33.45 -1.33
C GLY A 200 17.82 33.21 -1.50
N GLU A 201 18.50 34.02 -2.28
CA GLU A 201 19.96 34.10 -2.20
C GLU A 201 20.33 34.27 -0.73
N SER A 202 21.16 33.35 -0.23
CA SER A 202 21.85 33.55 1.04
C SER A 202 22.69 34.81 0.91
N ALA A 203 22.27 35.86 1.63
CA ALA A 203 23.05 37.07 1.74
C ALA A 203 24.35 36.80 2.51
#